data_97672754d7f00a9a9f0b8fd063f75b56
#
_entry.id   97672754d7f00a9a9f0b8fd063f75b56
#
_cell.length_a   1.000
_cell.length_b   1.000
_cell.length_c   1.000
_cell.angle_alpha   90.00
_cell.angle_beta   90.00
_cell.angle_gamma   90.00
#
_symmetry.space_group_name_H-M   'P 1'
#
loop_
_entity.id
_entity.type
_entity.pdbx_description
1 polymer ?
#
loop_
_entity_poly.entity_id
_entity_poly.type
_entity_poly.pdbx_seq_one_letter_code
_entity_poly.pdbx_strand_id
1 'polypeptide(L)'
;GESLGMTGHHPKHSIAFKFYDEEVSTTLKDVEWTMGKTGILTPTAVFEPVEIEGTTVERASLHNISVMNSLYSAQWYEGLQLDVYKANQIIPQVKRVYDPNRICNRRLFIPEKCPICGGKTSIIKENSSEILVCCNSECKGKLLGKLSHFVSKNAANIDGLSEQTLEKFIELGWLNSFQDIYSLSEHKDEMSKLDGFGKRSVEKLLDAIEKSRSITLDRFIYALCIPLIGRSASKDIAKYCNYSTEKFRDTIRFNYDYNNFINISGFGVEMCKSISSWWKENEYMFYELMNEFTFEKVEEKSSGVDLSGKTFVITGSLVHYKNRDELVGVIEGLGGKVSGSVSAKTSYLINNDKLSSSSKNQKAQKLNIPIISEEDFIKMIGE
;
A
#
# COMPACT_ATOMS: atom_id res chain seq x y z
N GLY A 1 -31.67 -4.99 -27.89
CA GLY A 1 -30.27 -4.92 -27.40
C GLY A 1 -29.78 -6.25 -26.85
N GLU A 2 -30.63 -7.01 -26.13
CA GLU A 2 -30.28 -8.26 -25.44
C GLU A 2 -30.00 -9.45 -26.37
N SER A 3 -30.40 -9.39 -27.62
CA SER A 3 -30.19 -10.46 -28.63
C SER A 3 -28.74 -10.58 -29.15
N LEU A 4 -27.86 -9.65 -28.86
CA LEU A 4 -26.48 -9.60 -29.38
C LEU A 4 -25.47 -10.43 -28.57
N GLY A 5 -25.86 -10.98 -27.42
CA GLY A 5 -25.01 -11.84 -26.60
C GLY A 5 -23.84 -11.12 -25.90
N MET A 6 -22.87 -11.91 -25.41
CA MET A 6 -21.69 -11.45 -24.70
C MET A 6 -20.42 -11.72 -25.51
N THR A 7 -19.43 -10.84 -25.41
CA THR A 7 -18.02 -11.18 -25.60
C THR A 7 -17.52 -11.83 -24.32
N GLY A 8 -16.32 -12.44 -24.29
CA GLY A 8 -15.82 -13.17 -23.12
C GLY A 8 -15.95 -12.46 -21.76
N HIS A 9 -16.05 -11.11 -21.74
CA HIS A 9 -16.15 -10.31 -20.52
C HIS A 9 -17.20 -9.20 -20.54
N HIS A 10 -17.79 -8.84 -21.69
CA HIS A 10 -18.71 -7.71 -21.80
C HIS A 10 -19.95 -8.03 -22.66
N PRO A 11 -21.14 -7.47 -22.33
CA PRO A 11 -22.31 -7.58 -23.18
C PRO A 11 -22.07 -6.85 -24.53
N LYS A 12 -22.38 -7.50 -25.66
CA LYS A 12 -22.20 -6.89 -26.99
C LYS A 12 -23.11 -5.69 -27.25
N HIS A 13 -24.14 -5.51 -26.45
CA HIS A 13 -25.05 -4.37 -26.54
C HIS A 13 -24.67 -3.20 -25.63
N SER A 14 -23.66 -3.37 -24.79
CA SER A 14 -23.15 -2.29 -23.93
C SER A 14 -21.98 -1.61 -24.62
N ILE A 15 -22.13 -0.34 -24.88
CA ILE A 15 -21.04 0.54 -25.32
C ILE A 15 -20.53 1.23 -24.06
N ALA A 16 -19.28 0.97 -23.70
CA ALA A 16 -18.61 1.78 -22.71
C ALA A 16 -18.29 3.13 -23.38
N PHE A 17 -18.96 4.18 -22.93
CA PHE A 17 -18.55 5.55 -23.27
C PHE A 17 -17.26 5.82 -22.50
N LYS A 18 -16.13 5.79 -23.20
CA LYS A 18 -14.91 6.40 -22.69
C LYS A 18 -14.91 7.83 -23.18
N PHE A 19 -15.05 8.78 -22.26
CA PHE A 19 -14.70 10.16 -22.55
C PHE A 19 -13.21 10.18 -22.92
N TYR A 20 -12.86 10.90 -23.97
CA TYR A 20 -11.45 11.21 -24.23
C TYR A 20 -10.98 12.08 -23.06
N ASP A 21 -9.92 11.66 -22.38
CA ASP A 21 -9.26 12.50 -21.39
C ASP A 21 -8.80 13.79 -22.10
N GLU A 22 -9.08 14.93 -21.49
CA GLU A 22 -8.61 16.22 -22.00
C GLU A 22 -7.09 16.24 -21.97
N GLU A 23 -6.46 16.41 -23.12
CA GLU A 23 -5.01 16.49 -23.27
C GLU A 23 -4.61 17.95 -23.50
N VAL A 24 -3.65 18.44 -22.73
CA VAL A 24 -3.13 19.80 -22.84
C VAL A 24 -1.63 19.75 -23.01
N SER A 25 -1.13 20.53 -23.97
CA SER A 25 0.31 20.65 -24.21
C SER A 25 0.92 21.72 -23.31
N THR A 26 2.09 21.44 -22.75
CA THR A 26 2.83 22.34 -21.89
C THR A 26 4.33 22.18 -22.08
N THR A 27 5.11 23.02 -21.42
CA THR A 27 6.57 23.06 -21.54
C THR A 27 7.21 22.58 -20.23
N LEU A 28 8.15 21.63 -20.33
CA LEU A 28 8.90 21.12 -19.20
C LEU A 28 9.84 22.20 -18.63
N LYS A 29 9.79 22.39 -17.31
CA LYS A 29 10.68 23.27 -16.55
C LYS A 29 11.77 22.51 -15.84
N ASP A 30 11.43 21.39 -15.22
CA ASP A 30 12.37 20.59 -14.44
C ASP A 30 11.91 19.14 -14.28
N VAL A 31 12.80 18.28 -13.82
CA VAL A 31 12.47 16.96 -13.29
C VAL A 31 12.96 16.91 -11.83
N GLU A 32 12.04 16.88 -10.92
CA GLU A 32 12.32 16.74 -9.49
C GLU A 32 12.37 15.26 -9.10
N TRP A 33 13.23 14.95 -8.14
CA TRP A 33 13.40 13.60 -7.62
C TRP A 33 13.01 13.56 -6.15
N THR A 34 11.90 12.86 -5.84
CA THR A 34 11.35 12.74 -4.49
C THR A 34 11.63 11.36 -3.94
N MET A 35 12.01 11.28 -2.67
CA MET A 35 12.31 10.01 -2.01
C MET A 35 11.08 9.40 -1.37
N GLY A 36 10.83 8.12 -1.67
CA GLY A 36 9.88 7.27 -0.97
C GLY A 36 10.50 6.59 0.26
N LYS A 37 9.67 5.91 1.04
CA LYS A 37 10.03 5.22 2.29
C LYS A 37 11.13 4.15 2.15
N THR A 38 11.33 3.63 0.95
CA THR A 38 12.32 2.58 0.66
C THR A 38 13.65 3.13 0.17
N GLY A 39 13.82 4.47 0.10
CA GLY A 39 15.00 5.12 -0.47
C GLY A 39 15.01 5.21 -2.00
N ILE A 40 13.89 4.83 -2.64
CA ILE A 40 13.67 5.00 -4.08
C ILE A 40 13.39 6.46 -4.36
N LEU A 41 14.12 7.02 -5.33
CA LEU A 41 13.93 8.36 -5.85
C LEU A 41 13.03 8.31 -7.08
N THR A 42 11.85 8.89 -6.96
CA THR A 42 10.84 8.92 -8.03
C THR A 42 10.91 10.24 -8.79
N PRO A 43 11.03 10.21 -10.14
CA PRO A 43 11.04 11.41 -10.96
C PRO A 43 9.64 11.98 -11.13
N THR A 44 9.52 13.30 -11.03
CA THR A 44 8.29 14.07 -11.25
C THR A 44 8.59 15.18 -12.25
N ALA A 45 7.87 15.21 -13.36
CA ALA A 45 7.93 16.31 -14.30
C ALA A 45 7.30 17.57 -13.66
N VAL A 46 8.01 18.68 -13.70
CA VAL A 46 7.53 20.02 -13.36
C VAL A 46 7.44 20.81 -14.65
N PHE A 47 6.30 21.40 -14.94
CA PHE A 47 6.03 22.08 -16.21
C PHE A 47 5.24 23.38 -16.01
N GLU A 48 5.13 24.18 -17.06
CA GLU A 48 4.30 25.39 -17.03
C GLU A 48 2.86 25.03 -16.67
N PRO A 49 2.24 25.74 -15.72
CA PRO A 49 0.90 25.42 -15.27
C PRO A 49 -0.11 25.40 -16.40
N VAL A 50 -0.99 24.40 -16.42
CA VAL A 50 -2.06 24.26 -17.39
C VAL A 50 -3.37 23.90 -16.66
N GLU A 51 -4.49 24.36 -17.24
CA GLU A 51 -5.82 23.99 -16.78
C GLU A 51 -6.24 22.67 -17.44
N ILE A 52 -6.60 21.67 -16.62
CA ILE A 52 -7.13 20.38 -17.08
C ILE A 52 -8.35 20.05 -16.21
N GLU A 53 -9.51 19.89 -16.86
CA GLU A 53 -10.78 19.56 -16.16
C GLU A 53 -11.06 20.47 -14.97
N GLY A 54 -10.87 21.79 -15.16
CA GLY A 54 -11.20 22.83 -14.17
C GLY A 54 -10.24 22.94 -12.98
N THR A 55 -9.06 22.34 -13.06
CA THR A 55 -8.00 22.52 -12.06
C THR A 55 -6.65 22.79 -12.71
N THR A 56 -5.85 23.63 -12.05
CA THR A 56 -4.48 23.94 -12.48
C THR A 56 -3.54 22.78 -12.12
N VAL A 57 -2.79 22.29 -13.09
CA VAL A 57 -1.80 21.21 -12.95
C VAL A 57 -0.44 21.73 -13.41
N GLU A 58 0.59 21.47 -12.63
CA GLU A 58 1.98 21.86 -12.92
C GLU A 58 2.99 20.73 -12.66
N ARG A 59 2.52 19.54 -12.22
CA ARG A 59 3.33 18.40 -11.86
C ARG A 59 2.66 17.10 -12.28
N ALA A 60 3.47 16.15 -12.78
CA ALA A 60 3.01 14.81 -13.07
C ALA A 60 4.12 13.79 -12.78
N SER A 61 3.78 12.64 -12.21
CA SER A 61 4.74 11.57 -11.94
C SER A 61 5.28 10.98 -13.25
N LEU A 62 6.58 10.74 -13.29
CA LEU A 62 7.24 9.95 -14.34
C LEU A 62 7.55 8.53 -13.88
N HIS A 63 7.05 8.14 -12.70
CA HIS A 63 7.10 6.82 -12.08
C HIS A 63 8.52 6.29 -11.81
N ASN A 64 9.34 6.07 -12.83
CA ASN A 64 10.71 5.56 -12.73
C ASN A 64 11.51 5.86 -14.01
N ILE A 65 12.77 5.49 -14.01
CA ILE A 65 13.69 5.72 -15.13
C ILE A 65 13.23 5.01 -16.41
N SER A 66 12.70 3.77 -16.31
CA SER A 66 12.21 3.04 -17.47
C SER A 66 11.03 3.76 -18.15
N VAL A 67 10.11 4.31 -17.35
CA VAL A 67 8.99 5.11 -17.87
C VAL A 67 9.50 6.41 -18.49
N MET A 68 10.43 7.12 -17.86
CA MET A 68 11.07 8.30 -18.45
C MET A 68 11.67 7.98 -19.83
N ASN A 69 12.46 6.90 -19.92
CA ASN A 69 13.11 6.48 -21.17
C ASN A 69 12.09 6.03 -22.24
N SER A 70 10.96 5.47 -21.85
CA SER A 70 9.89 5.09 -22.78
C SER A 70 9.13 6.29 -23.33
N LEU A 71 9.00 7.36 -22.55
CA LEU A 71 8.39 8.64 -22.98
C LEU A 71 9.33 9.44 -23.89
N TYR A 72 10.60 9.49 -23.53
CA TYR A 72 11.63 10.19 -24.32
C TYR A 72 13.02 9.57 -24.05
N SER A 73 13.55 8.87 -25.03
CA SER A 73 14.80 8.09 -24.91
C SER A 73 16.08 8.92 -25.04
N ALA A 74 15.97 10.19 -25.43
CA ALA A 74 17.10 11.10 -25.54
C ALA A 74 17.34 11.87 -24.23
N GLN A 75 18.34 12.76 -24.23
CA GLN A 75 18.65 13.61 -23.08
C GLN A 75 17.48 14.53 -22.74
N TRP A 76 16.95 14.43 -21.53
CA TRP A 76 15.95 15.34 -21.00
C TRP A 76 16.54 16.74 -20.75
N TYR A 77 15.76 17.77 -21.06
CA TYR A 77 16.18 19.17 -20.86
C TYR A 77 14.98 20.09 -20.67
N GLU A 78 15.21 21.23 -20.05
CA GLU A 78 14.26 22.31 -19.89
C GLU A 78 13.85 22.88 -21.26
N GLY A 79 12.57 22.92 -21.56
CA GLY A 79 12.00 23.36 -22.83
C GLY A 79 11.38 22.25 -23.68
N LEU A 80 11.53 20.96 -23.30
CA LEU A 80 10.79 19.87 -23.91
C LEU A 80 9.28 20.12 -23.81
N GLN A 81 8.53 19.72 -24.83
CA GLN A 81 7.08 19.80 -24.83
C GLN A 81 6.49 18.51 -24.28
N LEU A 82 5.45 18.66 -23.48
CA LEU A 82 4.71 17.55 -22.86
C LEU A 82 3.23 17.63 -23.26
N ASP A 83 2.62 16.50 -23.56
CA ASP A 83 1.17 16.38 -23.53
C ASP A 83 0.80 15.71 -22.20
N VAL A 84 -0.03 16.39 -21.42
CA VAL A 84 -0.45 15.96 -20.09
C VAL A 84 -1.97 15.78 -20.05
N TYR A 85 -2.44 14.85 -19.22
CA TYR A 85 -3.85 14.54 -19.03
C TYR A 85 -4.08 14.08 -17.59
N LYS A 86 -5.34 13.92 -17.17
CA LYS A 86 -5.69 13.33 -15.88
C LYS A 86 -6.22 11.91 -16.06
N ALA A 87 -5.46 10.92 -15.61
CA ALA A 87 -5.95 9.56 -15.53
C ALA A 87 -7.09 9.47 -14.50
N ASN A 88 -8.21 8.86 -14.90
CA ASN A 88 -9.43 8.77 -14.09
C ASN A 88 -9.94 10.13 -13.58
N GLN A 89 -9.70 11.20 -14.33
CA GLN A 89 -10.09 12.59 -13.99
C GLN A 89 -9.45 13.15 -12.70
N ILE A 90 -8.46 12.47 -12.14
CA ILE A 90 -7.87 12.82 -10.84
C ILE A 90 -6.35 12.96 -10.93
N ILE A 91 -5.65 11.98 -11.51
CA ILE A 91 -4.19 11.86 -11.39
C ILE A 91 -3.49 12.40 -12.64
N PRO A 92 -2.70 13.50 -12.53
CA PRO A 92 -1.93 14.01 -13.66
C PRO A 92 -0.91 12.98 -14.17
N GLN A 93 -0.87 12.81 -15.48
CA GLN A 93 0.02 11.89 -16.19
C GLN A 93 0.63 12.58 -17.39
N VAL A 94 1.87 12.22 -17.74
CA VAL A 94 2.51 12.62 -19.00
C VAL A 94 2.21 11.54 -20.03
N LYS A 95 1.60 11.93 -21.14
CA LYS A 95 1.26 11.02 -22.25
C LYS A 95 2.38 10.95 -23.28
N ARG A 96 2.95 12.09 -23.63
CA ARG A 96 3.99 12.22 -24.65
C ARG A 96 5.00 13.29 -24.24
N VAL A 97 6.24 13.10 -24.69
CA VAL A 97 7.32 14.07 -24.62
C VAL A 97 7.93 14.20 -26.00
N TYR A 98 8.12 15.42 -26.47
CA TYR A 98 8.66 15.69 -27.81
C TYR A 98 9.46 17.00 -27.85
N ASP A 99 10.26 17.12 -28.88
CA ASP A 99 11.20 18.23 -29.09
C ASP A 99 10.96 18.91 -30.45
N PRO A 100 9.97 19.82 -30.54
CA PRO A 100 9.66 20.48 -31.81
C PRO A 100 10.70 21.50 -32.22
N ASN A 101 11.38 22.12 -31.26
CA ASN A 101 12.23 23.28 -31.50
C ASN A 101 13.73 22.98 -31.45
N ARG A 102 14.12 21.82 -30.91
CA ARG A 102 15.53 21.40 -30.69
C ARG A 102 16.36 22.43 -29.93
N ILE A 103 15.72 23.19 -29.03
CA ILE A 103 16.38 24.23 -28.21
C ILE A 103 16.56 23.65 -26.81
N CYS A 104 17.78 23.27 -26.49
CA CYS A 104 18.16 22.79 -25.17
C CYS A 104 18.56 23.98 -24.29
N ASN A 105 17.71 24.40 -23.35
CA ASN A 105 18.02 25.45 -22.40
C ASN A 105 18.99 24.97 -21.30
N ARG A 106 18.59 23.90 -20.60
CA ARG A 106 19.33 23.27 -19.51
C ARG A 106 19.12 21.78 -19.50
N ARG A 107 20.23 21.01 -19.56
CA ARG A 107 20.11 19.53 -19.46
C ARG A 107 19.69 19.12 -18.07
N LEU A 108 18.80 18.13 -18.02
CA LEU A 108 18.28 17.53 -16.79
C LEU A 108 18.84 16.12 -16.67
N PHE A 109 19.68 15.91 -15.67
CA PHE A 109 20.37 14.66 -15.46
C PHE A 109 19.69 13.84 -14.36
N ILE A 110 19.81 12.53 -14.45
CA ILE A 110 19.50 11.64 -13.32
C ILE A 110 20.54 11.95 -12.24
N PRO A 111 20.12 12.26 -10.99
CA PRO A 111 21.07 12.70 -9.97
C PRO A 111 22.04 11.58 -9.58
N GLU A 112 23.33 11.87 -9.61
CA GLU A 112 24.39 10.99 -9.08
C GLU A 112 24.51 11.07 -7.56
N LYS A 113 23.93 12.12 -6.97
CA LYS A 113 23.88 12.36 -5.53
C LYS A 113 22.43 12.48 -5.06
N CYS A 114 22.15 11.88 -3.93
CA CYS A 114 20.85 11.98 -3.30
C CYS A 114 20.51 13.44 -2.98
N PRO A 115 19.38 13.98 -3.41
CA PRO A 115 19.00 15.38 -3.15
C PRO A 115 18.77 15.67 -1.66
N ILE A 116 18.60 14.64 -0.83
CA ILE A 116 18.33 14.80 0.61
C ILE A 116 19.61 14.72 1.44
N CYS A 117 20.44 13.70 1.22
CA CYS A 117 21.63 13.48 2.07
C CYS A 117 22.97 13.73 1.37
N GLY A 118 22.98 14.04 0.06
CA GLY A 118 24.19 14.20 -0.74
C GLY A 118 24.98 12.90 -1.00
N GLY A 119 24.54 11.77 -0.44
CA GLY A 119 25.18 10.46 -0.64
C GLY A 119 25.00 9.96 -2.07
N LYS A 120 25.81 8.97 -2.46
CA LYS A 120 25.76 8.37 -3.79
C LYS A 120 24.38 7.75 -4.08
N THR A 121 23.93 7.88 -5.32
CA THR A 121 22.77 7.15 -5.86
C THR A 121 23.21 6.02 -6.78
N SER A 122 22.33 5.08 -7.03
CA SER A 122 22.55 3.97 -7.96
C SER A 122 21.27 3.65 -8.72
N ILE A 123 21.40 3.27 -9.98
CA ILE A 123 20.30 2.74 -10.78
C ILE A 123 20.30 1.22 -10.60
N ILE A 124 19.17 0.67 -10.16
CA ILE A 124 18.99 -0.76 -10.02
C ILE A 124 17.76 -1.24 -10.82
N LYS A 125 17.72 -2.53 -11.14
CA LYS A 125 16.54 -3.16 -11.74
C LYS A 125 15.67 -3.78 -10.67
N GLU A 126 14.39 -3.40 -10.65
CA GLU A 126 13.35 -3.99 -9.82
C GLU A 126 12.14 -4.32 -10.69
N ASN A 127 11.70 -5.57 -10.68
CA ASN A 127 10.56 -6.04 -11.50
C ASN A 127 10.59 -5.57 -12.97
N SER A 128 11.74 -5.70 -13.62
CA SER A 128 12.01 -5.27 -15.02
C SER A 128 12.03 -3.76 -15.25
N SER A 129 11.91 -2.94 -14.22
CA SER A 129 12.00 -1.48 -14.28
C SER A 129 13.30 -0.97 -13.69
N GLU A 130 13.89 0.07 -14.28
CA GLU A 130 15.02 0.77 -13.73
C GLU A 130 14.52 1.84 -12.77
N ILE A 131 15.05 1.80 -11.55
CA ILE A 131 14.74 2.76 -10.48
C ILE A 131 16.04 3.39 -9.95
N LEU A 132 15.95 4.62 -9.46
CA LEU A 132 17.05 5.31 -8.78
C LEU A 132 16.91 5.12 -7.27
N VAL A 133 18.00 4.72 -6.61
CA VAL A 133 18.02 4.54 -5.15
C VAL A 133 19.16 5.32 -4.51
N CYS A 134 18.92 5.81 -3.30
CA CYS A 134 19.98 6.35 -2.45
C CYS A 134 20.75 5.19 -1.80
N CYS A 135 22.08 5.19 -1.93
CA CYS A 135 22.94 4.14 -1.37
C CYS A 135 23.29 4.36 0.13
N ASN A 136 23.00 5.54 0.67
CA ASN A 136 23.29 5.84 2.07
C ASN A 136 22.24 5.23 2.98
N SER A 137 22.62 4.27 3.85
CA SER A 137 21.75 3.64 4.86
C SER A 137 21.21 4.67 5.85
N GLU A 138 22.02 5.66 6.21
CA GLU A 138 21.71 6.71 7.19
C GLU A 138 21.02 7.94 6.58
N CYS A 139 20.45 7.82 5.40
CA CYS A 139 19.75 8.93 4.75
C CYS A 139 18.52 9.35 5.56
N LYS A 140 18.43 10.62 5.94
CA LYS A 140 17.28 11.18 6.67
C LYS A 140 15.96 11.02 5.91
N GLY A 141 15.98 11.00 4.58
CA GLY A 141 14.78 10.74 3.78
C GLY A 141 14.27 9.31 3.91
N LYS A 142 15.15 8.32 4.06
CA LYS A 142 14.77 6.94 4.36
C LYS A 142 14.19 6.82 5.76
N LEU A 143 14.80 7.48 6.74
CA LEU A 143 14.30 7.51 8.11
C LEU A 143 12.90 8.12 8.16
N LEU A 144 12.70 9.28 7.55
CA LEU A 144 11.38 9.93 7.47
C LEU A 144 10.34 9.00 6.83
N GLY A 145 10.68 8.36 5.71
CA GLY A 145 9.78 7.42 5.04
C GLY A 145 9.43 6.20 5.91
N LYS A 146 10.41 5.63 6.61
CA LYS A 146 10.18 4.50 7.55
C LYS A 146 9.31 4.92 8.74
N LEU A 147 9.58 6.08 9.34
CA LEU A 147 8.79 6.61 10.45
C LEU A 147 7.36 6.95 10.03
N SER A 148 7.17 7.58 8.85
CA SER A 148 5.84 7.87 8.32
C SER A 148 5.02 6.59 8.09
N HIS A 149 5.67 5.53 7.60
CA HIS A 149 5.03 4.23 7.47
C HIS A 149 4.69 3.61 8.84
N PHE A 150 5.66 3.65 9.78
CA PHE A 150 5.50 3.09 11.13
C PHE A 150 4.30 3.69 11.87
N VAL A 151 4.13 5.01 11.81
CA VAL A 151 3.02 5.70 12.50
C VAL A 151 1.68 5.62 11.76
N SER A 152 1.67 5.09 10.53
CA SER A 152 0.48 5.06 9.69
C SER A 152 -0.66 4.25 10.30
N LYS A 153 -1.90 4.52 9.85
CA LYS A 153 -3.14 3.91 10.35
C LYS A 153 -3.12 2.37 10.36
N ASN A 154 -2.47 1.75 9.38
CA ASN A 154 -2.41 0.29 9.25
C ASN A 154 -1.22 -0.34 9.99
N ALA A 155 -0.30 0.46 10.50
CA ALA A 155 0.84 0.05 11.30
C ALA A 155 0.60 0.39 12.78
N ALA A 156 1.46 1.17 13.44
CA ALA A 156 1.30 1.54 14.85
C ALA A 156 0.12 2.49 15.13
N ASN A 157 -0.41 3.17 14.11
CA ASN A 157 -1.58 4.05 14.18
C ASN A 157 -1.43 5.18 15.23
N ILE A 158 -0.42 5.98 15.07
CA ILE A 158 -0.14 7.10 15.97
C ILE A 158 -0.62 8.40 15.34
N ASP A 159 -1.77 8.87 15.77
CA ASP A 159 -2.31 10.16 15.32
C ASP A 159 -1.47 11.33 15.90
N GLY A 160 -1.28 12.37 15.08
CA GLY A 160 -0.55 13.58 15.47
C GLY A 160 0.92 13.61 15.02
N LEU A 161 1.47 12.50 14.51
CA LEU A 161 2.78 12.46 13.86
C LEU A 161 2.63 12.57 12.34
N SER A 162 2.30 13.77 11.85
CA SER A 162 2.34 14.03 10.40
C SER A 162 3.77 13.96 9.86
N GLU A 163 3.92 13.82 8.54
CA GLU A 163 5.25 13.81 7.90
C GLU A 163 6.06 15.07 8.26
N GLN A 164 5.43 16.25 8.27
CA GLN A 164 6.08 17.50 8.69
C GLN A 164 6.51 17.48 10.16
N THR A 165 5.71 16.90 11.04
CA THR A 165 6.04 16.76 12.44
C THR A 165 7.22 15.80 12.64
N LEU A 166 7.21 14.67 11.93
CA LEU A 166 8.31 13.70 11.95
C LEU A 166 9.61 14.32 11.44
N GLU A 167 9.55 15.04 10.32
CA GLU A 167 10.71 15.75 9.75
C GLU A 167 11.31 16.74 10.75
N LYS A 168 10.48 17.54 11.40
CA LYS A 168 10.89 18.48 12.45
C LYS A 168 11.57 17.78 13.64
N PHE A 169 11.02 16.66 14.08
CA PHE A 169 11.59 15.90 15.22
C PHE A 169 12.90 15.18 14.83
N ILE A 170 13.04 14.75 13.58
CA ILE A 170 14.30 14.24 13.04
C ILE A 170 15.37 15.35 13.02
N GLU A 171 15.00 16.55 12.55
CA GLU A 171 15.92 17.71 12.52
C GLU A 171 16.37 18.15 13.90
N LEU A 172 15.49 18.07 14.89
CA LEU A 172 15.80 18.34 16.30
C LEU A 172 16.65 17.23 16.95
N GLY A 173 16.85 16.10 16.26
CA GLY A 173 17.59 14.95 16.78
C GLY A 173 16.80 14.11 17.78
N TRP A 174 15.49 14.30 17.90
CA TRP A 174 14.64 13.55 18.81
C TRP A 174 14.23 12.18 18.25
N LEU A 175 14.23 12.02 16.92
CA LEU A 175 13.89 10.78 16.23
C LEU A 175 15.04 10.33 15.34
N ASN A 176 15.65 9.19 15.67
CA ASN A 176 16.68 8.51 14.89
C ASN A 176 16.31 7.04 14.62
N SER A 177 15.32 6.52 15.34
CA SER A 177 14.83 5.15 15.26
C SER A 177 13.33 5.06 15.60
N PHE A 178 12.72 3.90 15.42
CA PHE A 178 11.33 3.67 15.84
C PHE A 178 11.14 3.79 17.35
N GLN A 179 12.12 3.33 18.14
CA GLN A 179 12.06 3.37 19.61
C GLN A 179 11.99 4.79 20.15
N ASP A 180 12.64 5.75 19.48
CA ASP A 180 12.66 7.15 19.93
C ASP A 180 11.26 7.78 19.97
N ILE A 181 10.32 7.23 19.18
CA ILE A 181 8.90 7.65 19.26
C ILE A 181 8.36 7.46 20.67
N TYR A 182 8.73 6.36 21.32
CA TYR A 182 8.25 5.99 22.65
C TYR A 182 8.97 6.73 23.80
N SER A 183 10.03 7.46 23.49
CA SER A 183 10.75 8.37 24.39
C SER A 183 10.38 9.85 24.19
N LEU A 184 9.48 10.19 23.27
CA LEU A 184 9.09 11.57 22.98
C LEU A 184 8.48 12.31 24.18
N SER A 185 7.98 11.59 25.18
CA SER A 185 7.52 12.19 26.45
C SER A 185 8.60 12.99 27.18
N GLU A 186 9.89 12.64 26.99
CA GLU A 186 11.03 13.36 27.55
C GLU A 186 11.14 14.80 27.00
N HIS A 187 10.63 15.04 25.81
CA HIS A 187 10.63 16.35 25.13
C HIS A 187 9.31 17.12 25.28
N LYS A 188 8.42 16.72 26.21
CA LYS A 188 7.08 17.30 26.39
C LYS A 188 7.10 18.83 26.50
N ASP A 189 7.98 19.36 27.33
CA ASP A 189 8.07 20.80 27.59
C ASP A 189 8.65 21.58 26.39
N GLU A 190 9.57 20.97 25.65
CA GLU A 190 10.15 21.54 24.43
C GLU A 190 9.12 21.52 23.27
N MET A 191 8.40 20.40 23.11
CA MET A 191 7.32 20.28 22.12
C MET A 191 6.28 21.38 22.27
N SER A 192 5.86 21.68 23.50
CA SER A 192 4.81 22.68 23.76
C SER A 192 5.21 24.10 23.38
N LYS A 193 6.51 24.37 23.13
CA LYS A 193 7.05 25.66 22.70
C LYS A 193 7.22 25.75 21.18
N LEU A 194 7.04 24.63 20.46
CA LEU A 194 7.16 24.63 19.00
C LEU A 194 5.92 25.22 18.35
N ASP A 195 6.13 25.94 17.24
CA ASP A 195 5.03 26.47 16.44
C ASP A 195 4.12 25.35 15.95
N GLY A 196 2.83 25.53 16.13
CA GLY A 196 1.80 24.54 15.81
C GLY A 196 1.54 23.50 16.91
N PHE A 197 2.29 23.53 18.02
CA PHE A 197 2.09 22.66 19.18
C PHE A 197 1.65 23.45 20.40
N GLY A 198 0.41 23.24 20.83
CA GLY A 198 -0.07 23.68 22.13
C GLY A 198 -0.07 22.52 23.13
N LYS A 199 -0.21 22.82 24.44
CA LYS A 199 -0.26 21.81 25.50
C LYS A 199 -1.22 20.66 25.20
N ARG A 200 -2.42 20.98 24.70
CA ARG A 200 -3.46 19.99 24.36
C ARG A 200 -3.08 19.09 23.19
N SER A 201 -2.38 19.60 22.18
CA SER A 201 -1.92 18.79 21.04
C SER A 201 -0.79 17.86 21.43
N VAL A 202 0.13 18.32 22.29
CA VAL A 202 1.20 17.49 22.85
C VAL A 202 0.62 16.37 23.70
N GLU A 203 -0.34 16.66 24.59
CA GLU A 203 -1.01 15.64 25.41
C GLU A 203 -1.71 14.59 24.53
N LYS A 204 -2.46 15.00 23.49
CA LYS A 204 -3.09 14.08 22.56
C LYS A 204 -2.09 13.20 21.82
N LEU A 205 -0.95 13.77 21.39
CA LEU A 205 0.11 13.02 20.74
C LEU A 205 0.70 11.96 21.66
N LEU A 206 1.07 12.34 22.90
CA LEU A 206 1.62 11.42 23.87
C LEU A 206 0.63 10.31 24.25
N ASP A 207 -0.66 10.64 24.38
CA ASP A 207 -1.73 9.65 24.59
C ASP A 207 -1.85 8.68 23.40
N ALA A 208 -1.72 9.18 22.17
CA ALA A 208 -1.75 8.33 20.97
C ALA A 208 -0.53 7.40 20.92
N ILE A 209 0.65 7.86 21.31
CA ILE A 209 1.86 7.05 21.42
C ILE A 209 1.66 5.94 22.47
N GLU A 210 1.16 6.26 23.65
CA GLU A 210 0.92 5.25 24.69
C GLU A 210 -0.13 4.22 24.26
N LYS A 211 -1.21 4.64 23.61
CA LYS A 211 -2.21 3.71 23.05
C LYS A 211 -1.63 2.78 21.99
N SER A 212 -0.66 3.24 21.21
CA SER A 212 -0.02 2.44 20.17
C SER A 212 0.84 1.29 20.71
N ARG A 213 1.19 1.30 22.00
CA ARG A 213 1.92 0.21 22.66
C ARG A 213 1.13 -1.11 22.66
N SER A 214 -0.19 -1.06 22.56
CA SER A 214 -1.04 -2.23 22.33
C SER A 214 -1.24 -2.45 20.85
N ILE A 215 -0.74 -3.56 20.32
CA ILE A 215 -0.71 -3.83 18.88
C ILE A 215 -0.89 -5.33 18.58
N THR A 216 -1.50 -5.66 17.45
CA THR A 216 -1.53 -7.03 16.95
C THR A 216 -0.25 -7.38 16.20
N LEU A 217 0.15 -8.66 16.19
CA LEU A 217 1.41 -9.09 15.58
C LEU A 217 1.48 -8.75 14.08
N ASP A 218 0.40 -8.87 13.33
CA ASP A 218 0.35 -8.54 11.90
C ASP A 218 0.64 -7.05 11.63
N ARG A 219 0.09 -6.17 12.46
CA ARG A 219 0.35 -4.72 12.37
C ARG A 219 1.76 -4.37 12.76
N PHE A 220 2.29 -5.03 13.79
CA PHE A 220 3.68 -4.87 14.19
C PHE A 220 4.64 -5.29 13.07
N ILE A 221 4.44 -6.47 12.47
CA ILE A 221 5.25 -6.93 11.34
C ILE A 221 5.18 -5.93 10.18
N TYR A 222 3.98 -5.43 9.87
CA TYR A 222 3.81 -4.41 8.82
C TYR A 222 4.55 -3.11 9.15
N ALA A 223 4.54 -2.69 10.42
CA ALA A 223 5.24 -1.48 10.88
C ALA A 223 6.77 -1.56 10.73
N LEU A 224 7.36 -2.76 10.78
CA LEU A 224 8.82 -2.98 10.68
C LEU A 224 9.42 -2.59 9.31
N CYS A 225 8.61 -2.28 8.30
CA CYS A 225 9.07 -1.91 6.96
C CYS A 225 9.97 -2.96 6.29
N ILE A 226 9.73 -4.25 6.52
CA ILE A 226 10.48 -5.32 5.85
C ILE A 226 10.21 -5.22 4.33
N PRO A 227 11.25 -5.10 3.47
CA PRO A 227 11.04 -5.00 2.04
C PRO A 227 10.26 -6.19 1.49
N LEU A 228 9.39 -5.98 0.51
CA LEU A 228 8.48 -6.95 -0.10
C LEU A 228 7.37 -7.49 0.83
N ILE A 229 7.39 -7.17 2.12
CA ILE A 229 6.38 -7.60 3.09
C ILE A 229 5.37 -6.48 3.31
N GLY A 230 4.31 -6.51 2.52
CA GLY A 230 3.18 -5.60 2.64
C GLY A 230 2.16 -6.06 3.69
N ARG A 231 1.03 -5.37 3.76
CA ARG A 231 -0.02 -5.63 4.76
C ARG A 231 -0.58 -7.06 4.71
N SER A 232 -0.85 -7.59 3.51
CA SER A 232 -1.36 -8.97 3.34
C SER A 232 -0.31 -9.99 3.82
N ALA A 233 0.93 -9.87 3.33
CA ALA A 233 2.01 -10.76 3.73
C ALA A 233 2.27 -10.73 5.24
N SER A 234 2.21 -9.55 5.88
CA SER A 234 2.34 -9.42 7.33
C SER A 234 1.26 -10.18 8.09
N LYS A 235 0.01 -10.13 7.59
CA LYS A 235 -1.11 -10.88 8.15
C LYS A 235 -0.91 -12.39 7.97
N ASP A 236 -0.43 -12.83 6.82
CA ASP A 236 -0.17 -14.24 6.55
C ASP A 236 0.97 -14.79 7.41
N ILE A 237 2.03 -14.01 7.64
CA ILE A 237 3.11 -14.35 8.59
C ILE A 237 2.53 -14.47 10.02
N ALA A 238 1.75 -13.50 10.46
CA ALA A 238 1.16 -13.53 11.81
C ALA A 238 0.26 -14.75 12.02
N LYS A 239 -0.57 -15.10 11.05
CA LYS A 239 -1.39 -16.31 11.06
C LYS A 239 -0.53 -17.58 11.11
N TYR A 240 0.50 -17.67 10.25
CA TYR A 240 1.43 -18.80 10.26
C TYR A 240 2.10 -19.01 11.62
N CYS A 241 2.35 -17.92 12.32
CA CYS A 241 2.89 -17.92 13.67
C CYS A 241 1.79 -18.06 14.76
N ASN A 242 0.52 -18.23 14.41
CA ASN A 242 -0.62 -18.26 15.34
C ASN A 242 -0.67 -17.03 16.25
N TYR A 243 -0.31 -15.86 15.69
CA TYR A 243 -0.15 -14.58 16.41
C TYR A 243 0.78 -14.65 17.63
N SER A 244 1.63 -15.70 17.74
CA SER A 244 2.65 -15.81 18.78
C SER A 244 3.90 -15.03 18.40
N THR A 245 4.29 -14.10 19.24
CA THR A 245 5.52 -13.31 19.10
C THR A 245 6.77 -14.16 19.25
N GLU A 246 6.73 -15.16 20.15
CA GLU A 246 7.83 -16.11 20.34
C GLU A 246 8.03 -16.95 19.07
N LYS A 247 6.95 -17.49 18.53
CA LYS A 247 7.02 -18.29 17.29
C LYS A 247 7.51 -17.43 16.11
N PHE A 248 7.05 -16.19 15.98
CA PHE A 248 7.54 -15.27 14.94
C PHE A 248 9.04 -15.01 15.11
N ARG A 249 9.47 -14.63 16.31
CA ARG A 249 10.88 -14.39 16.63
C ARG A 249 11.76 -15.61 16.32
N ASP A 250 11.35 -16.78 16.76
CA ASP A 250 12.13 -18.00 16.56
C ASP A 250 12.16 -18.39 15.08
N THR A 251 11.05 -18.23 14.35
CA THR A 251 10.98 -18.48 12.91
C THR A 251 11.91 -17.56 12.12
N ILE A 252 11.93 -16.26 12.44
CA ILE A 252 12.79 -15.31 11.72
C ILE A 252 14.26 -15.47 12.09
N ARG A 253 14.57 -15.75 13.36
CA ARG A 253 15.94 -15.94 13.86
C ARG A 253 16.63 -17.15 13.28
N PHE A 254 15.93 -18.27 13.15
CA PHE A 254 16.49 -19.55 12.67
C PHE A 254 16.27 -19.78 11.17
N ASN A 255 16.06 -18.73 10.39
CA ASN A 255 15.84 -18.80 8.95
C ASN A 255 17.19 -18.94 8.18
N TYR A 256 18.00 -19.94 8.51
CA TYR A 256 19.33 -20.13 7.92
C TYR A 256 19.30 -20.45 6.43
N ASP A 257 18.26 -21.16 5.96
CA ASP A 257 18.14 -21.63 4.58
C ASP A 257 17.17 -20.76 3.74
N TYR A 258 16.75 -19.59 4.25
CA TYR A 258 15.79 -18.68 3.62
C TYR A 258 14.41 -19.31 3.35
N ASN A 259 14.07 -20.42 3.99
CA ASN A 259 12.89 -21.23 3.66
C ASN A 259 11.79 -21.24 4.72
N ASN A 260 11.98 -20.62 5.89
CA ASN A 260 11.04 -20.76 7.00
C ASN A 260 9.63 -20.22 6.71
N PHE A 261 9.50 -19.29 5.78
CA PHE A 261 8.20 -18.72 5.36
C PHE A 261 7.76 -19.20 3.98
N ILE A 262 8.52 -20.07 3.31
CA ILE A 262 8.23 -20.51 1.93
C ILE A 262 6.93 -21.32 1.83
N ASN A 263 6.49 -21.93 2.94
CA ASN A 263 5.24 -22.70 3.02
C ASN A 263 4.00 -21.82 3.14
N ILE A 264 4.16 -20.51 3.31
CA ILE A 264 3.03 -19.58 3.31
C ILE A 264 2.58 -19.38 1.87
N SER A 265 1.29 -19.54 1.61
CA SER A 265 0.72 -19.35 0.27
C SER A 265 1.03 -17.93 -0.26
N GLY A 266 1.58 -17.87 -1.46
CA GLY A 266 1.98 -16.59 -2.09
C GLY A 266 3.39 -16.10 -1.74
N PHE A 267 4.13 -16.80 -0.87
CA PHE A 267 5.52 -16.47 -0.56
C PHE A 267 6.47 -17.11 -1.56
N GLY A 268 7.32 -16.29 -2.17
CA GLY A 268 8.40 -16.72 -3.03
C GLY A 268 9.77 -16.61 -2.34
N VAL A 269 10.78 -17.17 -2.97
CA VAL A 269 12.18 -17.16 -2.48
C VAL A 269 12.67 -15.73 -2.20
N GLU A 270 12.30 -14.76 -3.04
CA GLU A 270 12.73 -13.36 -2.87
C GLU A 270 12.15 -12.71 -1.61
N MET A 271 10.91 -13.01 -1.25
CA MET A 271 10.30 -12.53 0.01
C MET A 271 11.02 -13.15 1.22
N CYS A 272 11.32 -14.44 1.17
CA CYS A 272 12.04 -15.12 2.24
C CYS A 272 13.46 -14.58 2.42
N LYS A 273 14.18 -14.33 1.32
CA LYS A 273 15.49 -13.68 1.33
C LYS A 273 15.43 -12.26 1.91
N SER A 274 14.40 -11.50 1.53
CA SER A 274 14.20 -10.15 2.04
C SER A 274 14.03 -10.12 3.55
N ILE A 275 13.22 -11.03 4.10
CA ILE A 275 13.03 -11.17 5.56
C ILE A 275 14.37 -11.50 6.24
N SER A 276 15.13 -12.44 5.69
CA SER A 276 16.42 -12.85 6.27
C SER A 276 17.48 -11.74 6.21
N SER A 277 17.55 -11.01 5.10
CA SER A 277 18.47 -9.88 4.96
C SER A 277 18.10 -8.76 5.93
N TRP A 278 16.81 -8.44 6.03
CA TRP A 278 16.32 -7.45 6.97
C TRP A 278 16.66 -7.84 8.42
N TRP A 279 16.47 -9.11 8.81
CA TRP A 279 16.77 -9.60 10.15
C TRP A 279 18.24 -9.40 10.53
N LYS A 280 19.16 -9.76 9.64
CA LYS A 280 20.62 -9.62 9.89
C LYS A 280 21.02 -8.18 10.22
N GLU A 281 20.36 -7.21 9.62
CA GLU A 281 20.65 -5.78 9.80
C GLU A 281 19.90 -5.16 10.98
N ASN A 282 18.77 -5.77 11.39
CA ASN A 282 17.83 -5.13 12.31
C ASN A 282 17.53 -5.94 13.58
N GLU A 283 18.24 -7.06 13.83
CA GLU A 283 17.98 -7.94 14.97
C GLU A 283 18.00 -7.17 16.30
N TYR A 284 19.00 -6.34 16.53
CA TYR A 284 19.10 -5.54 17.74
C TYR A 284 17.93 -4.56 17.90
N MET A 285 17.65 -3.80 16.84
CA MET A 285 16.52 -2.86 16.81
C MET A 285 15.20 -3.57 17.07
N PHE A 286 15.00 -4.76 16.51
CA PHE A 286 13.81 -5.55 16.71
C PHE A 286 13.56 -5.89 18.19
N TYR A 287 14.60 -6.36 18.90
CA TYR A 287 14.46 -6.68 20.33
C TYR A 287 14.18 -5.44 21.16
N GLU A 288 14.88 -4.35 20.93
CA GLU A 288 14.64 -3.08 21.60
C GLU A 288 13.20 -2.60 21.38
N LEU A 289 12.76 -2.64 20.13
CA LEU A 289 11.41 -2.20 19.77
C LEU A 289 10.31 -3.11 20.36
N MET A 290 10.52 -4.42 20.42
CA MET A 290 9.56 -5.33 21.04
C MET A 290 9.26 -5.04 22.50
N ASN A 291 10.23 -4.48 23.24
CA ASN A 291 10.05 -4.12 24.65
C ASN A 291 9.04 -2.97 24.84
N GLU A 292 8.80 -2.19 23.81
CA GLU A 292 7.84 -1.08 23.83
C GLU A 292 6.38 -1.53 23.68
N PHE A 293 6.14 -2.78 23.28
CA PHE A 293 4.81 -3.25 22.91
C PHE A 293 4.24 -4.32 23.84
N THR A 294 2.94 -4.25 24.01
CA THR A 294 2.08 -5.34 24.51
C THR A 294 1.30 -5.89 23.33
N PHE A 295 1.48 -7.18 23.03
CA PHE A 295 0.82 -7.80 21.90
C PHE A 295 -0.59 -8.27 22.27
N GLU A 296 -1.58 -7.79 21.52
CA GLU A 296 -2.96 -8.18 21.68
C GLU A 296 -3.14 -9.65 21.27
N LYS A 297 -3.82 -10.42 22.10
CA LYS A 297 -4.26 -11.75 21.70
C LYS A 297 -5.34 -11.59 20.65
N VAL A 298 -5.04 -11.98 19.43
CA VAL A 298 -6.07 -12.18 18.41
C VAL A 298 -6.71 -13.52 18.75
N GLU A 299 -7.85 -13.48 19.41
CA GLU A 299 -8.73 -14.63 19.40
C GLU A 299 -9.16 -14.79 17.94
N GLU A 300 -8.54 -15.74 17.22
CA GLU A 300 -9.23 -16.29 16.09
C GLU A 300 -10.58 -16.76 16.69
N LYS A 301 -11.65 -16.07 16.33
CA LYS A 301 -12.96 -16.66 16.45
C LYS A 301 -12.88 -17.93 15.59
N SER A 302 -12.45 -19.00 16.21
CA SER A 302 -12.67 -20.35 15.70
C SER A 302 -14.17 -20.57 15.82
N SER A 303 -14.93 -19.96 14.92
CA SER A 303 -16.14 -20.63 14.48
C SER A 303 -15.59 -21.94 13.96
N GLY A 304 -15.98 -23.07 14.59
CA GLY A 304 -15.48 -24.41 14.25
C GLY A 304 -15.84 -24.84 12.81
N VAL A 305 -16.06 -23.89 11.92
CA VAL A 305 -16.48 -24.07 10.53
C VAL A 305 -15.33 -23.64 9.64
N ASP A 306 -14.71 -24.61 9.00
CA ASP A 306 -13.71 -24.41 7.94
C ASP A 306 -14.45 -24.31 6.60
N LEU A 307 -14.31 -23.14 5.93
CA LEU A 307 -14.84 -22.89 4.60
C LEU A 307 -13.80 -23.15 3.50
N SER A 308 -12.67 -23.80 3.83
CA SER A 308 -11.61 -24.12 2.85
C SER A 308 -12.20 -24.94 1.69
N GLY A 309 -11.81 -24.55 0.47
CA GLY A 309 -12.31 -25.17 -0.77
C GLY A 309 -13.71 -24.70 -1.21
N LYS A 310 -14.43 -23.89 -0.42
CA LYS A 310 -15.72 -23.32 -0.80
C LYS A 310 -15.54 -21.95 -1.45
N THR A 311 -16.28 -21.73 -2.54
CA THR A 311 -16.29 -20.44 -3.26
C THR A 311 -17.66 -19.81 -3.14
N PHE A 312 -17.72 -18.58 -2.67
CA PHE A 312 -18.93 -17.80 -2.49
C PHE A 312 -19.02 -16.69 -3.54
N VAL A 313 -20.26 -16.38 -3.92
CA VAL A 313 -20.57 -15.18 -4.71
C VAL A 313 -21.59 -14.36 -3.92
N ILE A 314 -21.38 -13.06 -3.81
CA ILE A 314 -22.25 -12.14 -3.08
C ILE A 314 -23.00 -11.26 -4.08
N THR A 315 -24.31 -11.11 -3.92
CA THR A 315 -25.14 -10.22 -4.73
C THR A 315 -26.31 -9.65 -3.90
N GLY A 316 -26.92 -8.59 -4.38
CA GLY A 316 -28.02 -7.92 -3.66
C GLY A 316 -27.53 -7.01 -2.51
N SER A 317 -28.49 -6.51 -1.75
CA SER A 317 -28.25 -5.64 -0.58
C SER A 317 -27.98 -6.47 0.67
N LEU A 318 -27.03 -6.03 1.47
CA LEU A 318 -26.70 -6.63 2.75
C LEU A 318 -27.47 -5.93 3.88
N VAL A 319 -27.82 -6.67 4.94
CA VAL A 319 -28.57 -6.18 6.09
C VAL A 319 -27.80 -6.35 7.40
N HIS A 320 -27.09 -7.47 7.57
CA HIS A 320 -26.32 -7.79 8.78
C HIS A 320 -24.89 -7.24 8.71
N TYR A 321 -24.24 -7.39 7.56
CA TYR A 321 -22.89 -6.85 7.36
C TYR A 321 -22.96 -5.42 6.86
N LYS A 322 -22.08 -4.59 7.38
CA LYS A 322 -22.03 -3.14 7.11
C LYS A 322 -21.77 -2.83 5.63
N ASN A 323 -21.01 -3.68 4.97
CA ASN A 323 -20.71 -3.61 3.53
C ASN A 323 -20.22 -4.97 3.02
N ARG A 324 -20.04 -5.04 1.70
CA ARG A 324 -19.59 -6.29 1.04
C ARG A 324 -18.17 -6.70 1.46
N ASP A 325 -17.28 -5.74 1.70
CA ASP A 325 -15.89 -6.01 2.08
C ASP A 325 -15.78 -6.65 3.46
N GLU A 326 -16.70 -6.31 4.38
CA GLU A 326 -16.78 -6.93 5.69
C GLU A 326 -17.18 -8.41 5.57
N LEU A 327 -18.21 -8.74 4.79
CA LEU A 327 -18.62 -10.12 4.54
C LEU A 327 -17.55 -10.93 3.81
N VAL A 328 -16.86 -10.31 2.83
CA VAL A 328 -15.70 -10.93 2.16
C VAL A 328 -14.62 -11.26 3.19
N GLY A 329 -14.31 -10.33 4.10
CA GLY A 329 -13.32 -10.54 5.16
C GLY A 329 -13.68 -11.71 6.09
N VAL A 330 -14.97 -11.90 6.41
CA VAL A 330 -15.46 -13.04 7.23
C VAL A 330 -15.27 -14.34 6.47
N ILE A 331 -15.72 -14.43 5.21
CA ILE A 331 -15.60 -15.65 4.38
C ILE A 331 -14.13 -16.05 4.21
N GLU A 332 -13.27 -15.10 3.85
CA GLU A 332 -11.84 -15.35 3.64
C GLU A 332 -11.11 -15.64 4.96
N GLY A 333 -11.56 -15.03 6.06
CA GLY A 333 -11.07 -15.32 7.41
C GLY A 333 -11.35 -16.76 7.85
N LEU A 334 -12.39 -17.39 7.32
CA LEU A 334 -12.76 -18.79 7.55
C LEU A 334 -12.18 -19.75 6.48
N GLY A 335 -11.28 -19.29 5.62
CA GLY A 335 -10.63 -20.09 4.59
C GLY A 335 -11.41 -20.21 3.27
N GLY A 336 -12.58 -19.59 3.15
CA GLY A 336 -13.38 -19.55 1.92
C GLY A 336 -12.80 -18.58 0.88
N LYS A 337 -13.29 -18.70 -0.36
CA LYS A 337 -12.94 -17.78 -1.47
C LYS A 337 -14.18 -17.01 -1.91
N VAL A 338 -14.01 -15.74 -2.29
CA VAL A 338 -15.08 -14.94 -2.88
C VAL A 338 -14.79 -14.65 -4.35
N SER A 339 -15.80 -14.84 -5.20
CA SER A 339 -15.73 -14.58 -6.64
C SER A 339 -16.77 -13.53 -7.05
N GLY A 340 -16.44 -12.72 -8.03
CA GLY A 340 -17.35 -11.73 -8.61
C GLY A 340 -18.48 -12.30 -9.47
N SER A 341 -18.32 -13.55 -9.96
CA SER A 341 -19.27 -14.18 -10.88
C SER A 341 -19.59 -15.63 -10.50
N VAL A 342 -20.83 -16.05 -10.77
CA VAL A 342 -21.29 -17.43 -10.56
C VAL A 342 -20.72 -18.32 -11.67
N SER A 343 -20.16 -19.46 -11.29
CA SER A 343 -19.61 -20.49 -12.19
C SER A 343 -19.86 -21.89 -11.60
N ALA A 344 -19.55 -22.93 -12.33
CA ALA A 344 -19.67 -24.33 -11.86
C ALA A 344 -18.79 -24.61 -10.61
N LYS A 345 -17.80 -23.74 -10.32
CA LYS A 345 -16.95 -23.83 -9.12
C LYS A 345 -17.52 -23.07 -7.91
N THR A 346 -18.65 -22.36 -8.07
CA THR A 346 -19.29 -21.64 -6.98
C THR A 346 -20.02 -22.61 -6.07
N SER A 347 -19.74 -22.54 -4.77
CA SER A 347 -20.39 -23.39 -3.75
C SER A 347 -21.70 -22.81 -3.26
N TYR A 348 -21.76 -21.49 -3.09
CA TYR A 348 -22.94 -20.77 -2.59
C TYR A 348 -23.06 -19.38 -3.23
N LEU A 349 -24.31 -18.96 -3.49
CA LEU A 349 -24.63 -17.56 -3.80
C LEU A 349 -25.31 -16.95 -2.57
N ILE A 350 -24.72 -15.91 -2.00
CA ILE A 350 -25.31 -15.15 -0.90
C ILE A 350 -26.16 -14.02 -1.50
N ASN A 351 -27.46 -14.08 -1.24
CA ASN A 351 -28.43 -13.07 -1.61
C ASN A 351 -29.63 -13.11 -0.68
N ASN A 352 -29.93 -12.01 0.01
CA ASN A 352 -31.11 -11.90 0.88
C ASN A 352 -32.42 -12.05 0.13
N ASP A 353 -32.47 -11.61 -1.14
CA ASP A 353 -33.60 -11.89 -2.03
C ASP A 353 -33.32 -13.16 -2.86
N LYS A 354 -33.70 -14.32 -2.28
CA LYS A 354 -33.50 -15.63 -2.92
C LYS A 354 -34.32 -15.81 -4.20
N LEU A 355 -35.41 -15.05 -4.38
CA LEU A 355 -36.29 -15.09 -5.53
C LEU A 355 -35.97 -14.05 -6.60
N SER A 356 -34.90 -13.27 -6.38
CA SER A 356 -34.45 -12.24 -7.30
C SER A 356 -34.30 -12.77 -8.73
N SER A 357 -34.77 -12.01 -9.69
CA SER A 357 -34.58 -12.27 -11.13
C SER A 357 -33.21 -11.85 -11.67
N SER A 358 -32.27 -11.51 -10.78
CA SER A 358 -30.91 -11.07 -11.17
C SER A 358 -30.18 -12.17 -11.97
N SER A 359 -29.32 -11.77 -12.87
CA SER A 359 -28.52 -12.69 -13.71
C SER A 359 -27.72 -13.70 -12.88
N LYS A 360 -27.23 -13.30 -11.68
CA LYS A 360 -26.52 -14.18 -10.78
C LYS A 360 -27.43 -15.24 -10.15
N ASN A 361 -28.65 -14.86 -9.74
CA ASN A 361 -29.65 -15.81 -9.20
C ASN A 361 -30.07 -16.83 -10.28
N GLN A 362 -30.39 -16.37 -11.48
CA GLN A 362 -30.76 -17.24 -12.58
C GLN A 362 -29.64 -18.22 -12.95
N LYS A 363 -28.40 -17.75 -12.93
CA LYS A 363 -27.24 -18.60 -13.22
C LYS A 363 -26.98 -19.61 -12.12
N ALA A 364 -27.14 -19.22 -10.85
CA ALA A 364 -27.05 -20.13 -9.73
C ALA A 364 -28.11 -21.24 -9.78
N GLN A 365 -29.35 -20.89 -10.12
CA GLN A 365 -30.44 -21.85 -10.32
C GLN A 365 -30.14 -22.82 -11.47
N LYS A 366 -29.67 -22.34 -12.61
CA LYS A 366 -29.29 -23.19 -13.76
C LYS A 366 -28.16 -24.18 -13.42
N LEU A 367 -27.25 -23.79 -12.55
CA LEU A 367 -26.10 -24.60 -12.12
C LEU A 367 -26.37 -25.39 -10.84
N ASN A 368 -27.60 -25.37 -10.33
CA ASN A 368 -28.00 -26.00 -9.07
C ASN A 368 -27.15 -25.57 -7.87
N ILE A 369 -26.72 -24.30 -7.85
CA ILE A 369 -25.93 -23.71 -6.77
C ILE A 369 -26.90 -23.18 -5.71
N PRO A 370 -26.74 -23.56 -4.44
CA PRO A 370 -27.57 -23.07 -3.35
C PRO A 370 -27.50 -21.55 -3.21
N ILE A 371 -28.70 -20.92 -3.15
CA ILE A 371 -28.84 -19.50 -2.85
C ILE A 371 -29.20 -19.37 -1.39
N ILE A 372 -28.34 -18.74 -0.59
CA ILE A 372 -28.48 -18.57 0.86
C ILE A 372 -28.60 -17.08 1.21
N SER A 373 -29.31 -16.77 2.29
CA SER A 373 -29.34 -15.42 2.86
C SER A 373 -28.12 -15.16 3.75
N GLU A 374 -27.91 -13.91 4.18
CA GLU A 374 -26.93 -13.59 5.22
C GLU A 374 -27.20 -14.36 6.51
N GLU A 375 -28.48 -14.49 6.90
CA GLU A 375 -28.90 -15.26 8.07
C GLU A 375 -28.54 -16.76 7.96
N ASP A 376 -28.75 -17.35 6.79
CA ASP A 376 -28.34 -18.75 6.55
C ASP A 376 -26.82 -18.90 6.63
N PHE A 377 -26.09 -17.91 6.10
CA PHE A 377 -24.64 -17.90 6.17
C PHE A 377 -24.14 -17.75 7.62
N ILE A 378 -24.74 -16.84 8.41
CA ILE A 378 -24.42 -16.65 9.82
C ILE A 378 -24.65 -17.94 10.61
N LYS A 379 -25.81 -18.63 10.41
CA LYS A 379 -26.07 -19.93 10.99
C LYS A 379 -25.08 -21.01 10.53
N MET A 380 -24.65 -20.97 9.25
CA MET A 380 -23.65 -21.89 8.70
C MET A 380 -22.30 -21.76 9.39
N ILE A 381 -21.90 -20.55 9.78
CA ILE A 381 -20.62 -20.28 10.45
C ILE A 381 -20.70 -20.37 11.99
N GLY A 382 -21.91 -20.66 12.53
CA GLY A 382 -22.12 -20.89 13.96
C GLY A 382 -22.18 -19.63 14.81
N GLU A 383 -22.56 -18.49 14.22
CA GLU A 383 -22.85 -17.22 14.91
C GLU A 383 -24.35 -17.02 15.17
#